data_ffad2e4961b37cc84f307c6df82781bd
#
_entry.id   ffad2e4961b37cc84f307c6df82781bd
#
_cell.length_a   1.000
_cell.length_b   1.000
_cell.length_c   1.000
_cell.angle_alpha   90.00
_cell.angle_beta   90.00
_cell.angle_gamma   90.00
#
_symmetry.space_group_name_H-M   'P 1'
#
loop_
_entity.id
_entity.type
_entity.pdbx_description
1 polymer ?
#
loop_
_entity_poly.entity_id
_entity_poly.type
_entity_poly.pdbx_seq_one_letter_code
_entity_poly.pdbx_strand_id
1 'polypeptide(L)'
;KDMIPDDQVLASEITGYYFSEWNKEGDPHPPLAASDVNVVDKNNFTITPNPNGDGSLSKGLYIMYKTRLTKPVDLSTKKAFNDATMTSTEKTLTVKGFAPLTATEGVGTGSKSDEIEFLVTKKLEGKALEKDAFSFQLIDQNGQVKETVKNDANGKVKFTAIKFSQAGDSVYTIKEVNDAKPGYTYDNKTITAKVSVIDVGGEKIASVVYDSKEFSNSYKAAPTTVE
;
A
#
# COMPACT_ATOMS: atom_id res chain seq x y z
N LYS A 1 -5.03 -18.68 16.11
CA LYS A 1 -4.87 -18.74 14.65
C LYS A 1 -5.72 -17.64 14.02
N ASP A 2 -5.14 -16.92 13.08
CA ASP A 2 -5.85 -15.96 12.26
C ASP A 2 -5.83 -16.43 10.80
N MET A 3 -6.94 -16.26 10.10
CA MET A 3 -7.10 -16.62 8.70
C MET A 3 -7.52 -15.39 7.92
N ILE A 4 -6.60 -14.91 7.09
CA ILE A 4 -6.87 -13.82 6.16
C ILE A 4 -7.57 -14.43 4.93
N PRO A 5 -8.72 -13.88 4.50
CA PRO A 5 -9.43 -14.38 3.34
C PRO A 5 -8.57 -14.45 2.06
N ASP A 6 -8.90 -15.35 1.14
CA ASP A 6 -8.13 -15.60 -0.11
C ASP A 6 -8.04 -14.39 -1.05
N ASP A 7 -8.90 -13.38 -0.88
CA ASP A 7 -8.85 -12.12 -1.61
C ASP A 7 -7.94 -11.07 -0.99
N GLN A 8 -7.29 -11.42 0.12
CA GLN A 8 -6.36 -10.57 0.85
C GLN A 8 -5.03 -11.30 1.09
N VAL A 9 -3.97 -10.52 1.29
CA VAL A 9 -2.67 -11.02 1.78
C VAL A 9 -2.14 -10.09 2.85
N LEU A 10 -1.35 -10.65 3.76
CA LEU A 10 -0.65 -9.89 4.77
C LEU A 10 0.28 -8.86 4.09
N ALA A 11 0.25 -7.62 4.54
CA ALA A 11 0.95 -6.48 3.97
C ALA A 11 1.73 -5.66 5.01
N SER A 12 1.91 -6.18 6.22
CA SER A 12 2.79 -5.63 7.26
C SER A 12 3.29 -6.76 8.14
N GLU A 13 4.32 -6.47 8.93
CA GLU A 13 4.63 -7.32 10.08
C GLU A 13 3.44 -7.38 11.04
N ILE A 14 3.36 -8.48 11.77
CA ILE A 14 2.38 -8.67 12.82
C ILE A 14 3.01 -8.17 14.11
N THR A 15 2.40 -7.17 14.70
CA THR A 15 2.84 -6.56 15.96
C THR A 15 1.70 -6.62 16.97
N GLY A 16 2.00 -6.33 18.22
CA GLY A 16 0.99 -6.28 19.25
C GLY A 16 1.58 -5.96 20.62
N TYR A 17 0.71 -5.91 21.60
CA TYR A 17 1.12 -5.72 22.99
C TYR A 17 0.12 -6.39 23.94
N TYR A 18 0.60 -6.71 25.12
CA TYR A 18 -0.23 -7.21 26.21
C TYR A 18 -0.76 -6.06 27.04
N PHE A 19 -1.95 -6.23 27.63
CA PHE A 19 -2.56 -5.26 28.55
C PHE A 19 -3.28 -5.96 29.68
N SER A 20 -3.28 -5.39 30.87
CA SER A 20 -4.01 -5.90 32.03
C SER A 20 -5.45 -5.40 32.05
N GLU A 21 -5.68 -4.16 31.62
CA GLU A 21 -6.99 -3.56 31.53
C GLU A 21 -7.06 -2.68 30.29
N TRP A 22 -8.09 -2.88 29.46
CA TRP A 22 -8.25 -2.17 28.19
C TRP A 22 -8.45 -0.65 28.42
N ASN A 23 -7.65 0.16 27.72
CA ASN A 23 -7.68 1.63 27.80
C ASN A 23 -7.40 2.23 29.20
N LYS A 24 -6.77 1.52 30.10
CA LYS A 24 -6.35 2.05 31.39
C LYS A 24 -5.11 2.92 31.21
N GLU A 25 -5.21 4.19 31.61
CA GLU A 25 -4.08 5.11 31.63
C GLU A 25 -3.00 4.60 32.58
N GLY A 26 -1.73 4.56 32.10
CA GLY A 26 -0.59 4.08 32.87
C GLY A 26 -0.45 2.55 32.93
N ASP A 27 -1.30 1.77 32.26
CA ASP A 27 -1.11 0.33 32.14
C ASP A 27 0.14 0.04 31.27
N PRO A 28 1.10 -0.75 31.76
CA PRO A 28 2.24 -1.13 30.94
C PRO A 28 1.77 -2.04 29.80
N HIS A 29 2.20 -1.69 28.59
CA HIS A 29 1.88 -2.43 27.37
C HIS A 29 3.13 -3.16 26.83
N PRO A 30 3.59 -4.25 27.47
CA PRO A 30 4.74 -4.99 26.96
C PRO A 30 4.45 -5.51 25.53
N PRO A 31 5.41 -5.37 24.61
CA PRO A 31 5.21 -5.76 23.24
C PRO A 31 5.05 -7.29 23.11
N LEU A 32 4.31 -7.71 22.09
CA LEU A 32 4.29 -9.09 21.63
C LEU A 32 5.69 -9.44 21.09
N ALA A 33 6.28 -10.52 21.60
CA ALA A 33 7.57 -10.96 21.11
C ALA A 33 7.45 -11.55 19.69
N ALA A 34 8.41 -11.25 18.83
CA ALA A 34 8.42 -11.78 17.46
C ALA A 34 8.49 -13.31 17.44
N SER A 35 9.12 -13.93 18.45
CA SER A 35 9.18 -15.38 18.64
C SER A 35 7.82 -16.03 18.88
N ASP A 36 6.84 -15.28 19.36
CA ASP A 36 5.49 -15.77 19.64
C ASP A 36 4.61 -15.74 18.39
N VAL A 37 5.09 -15.13 17.29
CA VAL A 37 4.38 -15.02 16.03
C VAL A 37 4.97 -16.01 15.03
N ASN A 38 4.13 -16.91 14.53
CA ASN A 38 4.49 -17.83 13.46
C ASN A 38 3.63 -17.54 12.22
N VAL A 39 4.25 -16.95 11.20
CA VAL A 39 3.61 -16.74 9.89
C VAL A 39 3.80 -18.01 9.08
N VAL A 40 2.68 -18.69 8.81
CA VAL A 40 2.67 -19.95 8.06
C VAL A 40 2.75 -19.67 6.56
N ASP A 41 1.98 -18.69 6.11
CA ASP A 41 1.95 -18.20 4.72
C ASP A 41 1.32 -16.79 4.67
N LYS A 42 1.13 -16.26 3.47
CA LYS A 42 0.55 -14.91 3.24
C LYS A 42 -0.90 -14.73 3.72
N ASN A 43 -1.58 -15.81 4.03
CA ASN A 43 -2.98 -15.81 4.47
C ASN A 43 -3.14 -16.35 5.89
N ASN A 44 -2.13 -16.98 6.45
CA ASN A 44 -2.25 -17.67 7.73
C ASN A 44 -1.09 -17.33 8.65
N PHE A 45 -1.42 -16.97 9.87
CA PHE A 45 -0.46 -16.89 10.95
C PHE A 45 -1.04 -17.41 12.26
N THR A 46 -0.18 -17.80 13.18
CA THR A 46 -0.53 -18.18 14.53
C THR A 46 0.27 -17.34 15.51
N ILE A 47 -0.34 -17.05 16.64
CA ILE A 47 0.33 -16.44 17.79
C ILE A 47 0.21 -17.41 18.94
N THR A 48 1.35 -17.70 19.57
CA THR A 48 1.42 -18.49 20.80
C THR A 48 1.87 -17.56 21.92
N PRO A 49 0.92 -16.87 22.58
CA PRO A 49 1.25 -15.86 23.58
C PRO A 49 1.93 -16.53 24.79
N ASN A 50 3.03 -15.95 25.24
CA ASN A 50 3.75 -16.42 26.42
C ASN A 50 4.22 -15.25 27.31
N PRO A 51 3.29 -14.37 27.78
CA PRO A 51 3.68 -13.17 28.51
C PRO A 51 4.30 -13.43 29.87
N ASN A 52 4.08 -14.60 30.45
CA ASN A 52 4.56 -14.98 31.77
C ASN A 52 5.71 -16.01 31.72
N GLY A 53 6.06 -16.54 30.51
CA GLY A 53 7.07 -17.57 30.35
C GLY A 53 6.62 -18.99 30.74
N ASP A 54 5.39 -19.16 31.18
CA ASP A 54 4.80 -20.44 31.63
C ASP A 54 3.69 -20.97 30.70
N GLY A 55 3.49 -20.32 29.55
CA GLY A 55 2.44 -20.65 28.59
C GLY A 55 1.03 -20.17 28.97
N SER A 56 0.89 -19.48 30.11
CA SER A 56 -0.39 -18.90 30.50
C SER A 56 -0.62 -17.50 29.91
N LEU A 57 -1.87 -17.19 29.61
CA LEU A 57 -2.30 -15.85 29.16
C LEU A 57 -3.22 -15.23 30.20
N SER A 58 -2.63 -14.53 31.17
CA SER A 58 -3.38 -13.77 32.19
C SER A 58 -3.72 -12.35 31.79
N LYS A 59 -3.32 -11.91 30.61
CA LYS A 59 -3.50 -10.55 30.08
C LYS A 59 -4.24 -10.56 28.77
N GLY A 60 -4.91 -9.46 28.45
CA GLY A 60 -5.42 -9.23 27.10
C GLY A 60 -4.27 -9.08 26.10
N LEU A 61 -4.49 -9.42 24.86
CA LEU A 61 -3.53 -9.28 23.76
C LEU A 61 -4.19 -8.44 22.66
N TYR A 62 -3.55 -7.34 22.31
CA TYR A 62 -3.89 -6.53 21.15
C TYR A 62 -2.95 -6.87 20.00
N ILE A 63 -3.51 -7.16 18.83
CA ILE A 63 -2.76 -7.56 17.64
C ILE A 63 -3.04 -6.57 16.53
N MET A 64 -1.99 -6.13 15.86
CA MET A 64 -2.05 -5.22 14.72
C MET A 64 -1.33 -5.82 13.52
N TYR A 65 -1.98 -5.79 12.38
CA TYR A 65 -1.40 -6.08 11.09
C TYR A 65 -2.20 -5.39 9.99
N LYS A 66 -1.62 -5.30 8.80
CA LYS A 66 -2.28 -4.76 7.61
C LYS A 66 -2.45 -5.88 6.59
N THR A 67 -3.54 -5.86 5.87
CA THR A 67 -3.78 -6.72 4.71
C THR A 67 -3.89 -5.88 3.45
N ARG A 68 -3.60 -6.50 2.32
CA ARG A 68 -3.77 -5.93 0.98
C ARG A 68 -4.69 -6.83 0.18
N LEU A 69 -5.62 -6.24 -0.55
CA LEU A 69 -6.50 -6.97 -1.47
C LEU A 69 -5.70 -7.48 -2.67
N THR A 70 -5.95 -8.71 -3.07
CA THR A 70 -5.31 -9.37 -4.21
C THR A 70 -6.16 -9.36 -5.48
N LYS A 71 -7.44 -9.03 -5.33
CA LYS A 71 -8.43 -8.97 -6.41
C LYS A 71 -9.22 -7.66 -6.34
N PRO A 72 -9.79 -7.19 -7.46
CA PRO A 72 -10.75 -6.10 -7.43
C PRO A 72 -11.88 -6.44 -6.46
N VAL A 73 -12.21 -5.50 -5.58
CA VAL A 73 -13.29 -5.65 -4.61
C VAL A 73 -14.59 -5.22 -5.25
N ASP A 74 -15.64 -5.99 -5.01
CA ASP A 74 -16.99 -5.49 -5.19
C ASP A 74 -17.24 -4.38 -4.18
N LEU A 75 -17.19 -3.13 -4.64
CA LEU A 75 -17.42 -1.95 -3.82
C LEU A 75 -18.84 -1.89 -3.24
N SER A 76 -19.75 -2.78 -3.65
CA SER A 76 -21.07 -2.89 -3.06
C SER A 76 -21.03 -3.36 -1.60
N THR A 77 -20.04 -4.17 -1.23
CA THR A 77 -19.87 -4.66 0.14
C THR A 77 -19.05 -3.72 1.02
N LYS A 78 -18.12 -2.98 0.44
CA LYS A 78 -17.19 -2.01 1.10
C LYS A 78 -16.59 -2.51 2.42
N LYS A 79 -16.37 -3.82 2.57
CA LYS A 79 -15.87 -4.45 3.79
C LYS A 79 -14.79 -5.47 3.48
N ALA A 80 -13.69 -5.43 4.25
CA ALA A 80 -12.74 -6.52 4.33
C ALA A 80 -13.09 -7.37 5.57
N PHE A 81 -13.16 -8.68 5.41
CA PHE A 81 -13.48 -9.61 6.48
C PHE A 81 -12.22 -10.27 7.01
N ASN A 82 -12.26 -10.64 8.27
CA ASN A 82 -11.22 -11.40 8.94
C ASN A 82 -11.84 -12.38 9.95
N ASP A 83 -11.33 -13.61 9.98
CA ASP A 83 -11.74 -14.64 10.93
C ASP A 83 -10.59 -14.94 11.89
N ALA A 84 -10.77 -14.67 13.17
CA ALA A 84 -9.80 -14.97 14.21
C ALA A 84 -10.28 -16.11 15.10
N THR A 85 -9.48 -17.13 15.30
CA THR A 85 -9.79 -18.26 16.18
C THR A 85 -8.80 -18.31 17.34
N MET A 86 -9.33 -18.23 18.55
CA MET A 86 -8.58 -18.47 19.79
C MET A 86 -8.90 -19.86 20.31
N THR A 87 -7.88 -20.66 20.56
CA THR A 87 -8.02 -22.01 21.13
C THR A 87 -7.27 -22.06 22.46
N SER A 88 -7.94 -22.47 23.51
CA SER A 88 -7.36 -22.81 24.80
C SER A 88 -7.57 -24.31 25.07
N THR A 89 -7.04 -24.80 26.20
CA THR A 89 -7.27 -26.19 26.64
C THR A 89 -8.75 -26.49 26.92
N GLU A 90 -9.53 -25.48 27.25
CA GLU A 90 -10.93 -25.65 27.65
C GLU A 90 -11.93 -25.24 26.58
N LYS A 91 -11.58 -24.30 25.68
CA LYS A 91 -12.53 -23.72 24.74
C LYS A 91 -11.86 -23.19 23.48
N THR A 92 -12.55 -23.36 22.36
CA THR A 92 -12.26 -22.68 21.10
C THR A 92 -13.32 -21.61 20.83
N LEU A 93 -12.89 -20.38 20.58
CA LEU A 93 -13.72 -19.26 20.20
C LEU A 93 -13.30 -18.74 18.84
N THR A 94 -14.25 -18.64 17.92
CA THR A 94 -14.02 -17.97 16.61
C THR A 94 -14.77 -16.67 16.58
N VAL A 95 -14.07 -15.59 16.24
CA VAL A 95 -14.62 -14.24 16.08
C VAL A 95 -14.45 -13.83 14.62
N LYS A 96 -15.55 -13.34 14.04
CA LYS A 96 -15.56 -12.74 12.70
C LYS A 96 -15.60 -11.23 12.84
N GLY A 97 -14.63 -10.58 12.23
CA GLY A 97 -14.55 -9.14 12.18
C GLY A 97 -14.61 -8.62 10.75
N PHE A 98 -14.82 -7.33 10.61
CA PHE A 98 -14.67 -6.65 9.33
C PHE A 98 -14.11 -5.25 9.53
N ALA A 99 -13.38 -4.75 8.54
CA ALA A 99 -12.99 -3.36 8.41
C ALA A 99 -13.71 -2.74 7.22
N PRO A 100 -14.23 -1.50 7.34
CA PRO A 100 -14.74 -0.79 6.18
C PRO A 100 -13.59 -0.54 5.21
N LEU A 101 -13.82 -0.78 3.93
CA LEU A 101 -12.88 -0.39 2.88
C LEU A 101 -13.15 1.07 2.54
N THR A 102 -12.22 1.93 2.85
CA THR A 102 -12.20 3.27 2.28
C THR A 102 -11.51 3.17 0.93
N ALA A 103 -12.20 3.56 -0.14
CA ALA A 103 -11.56 3.82 -1.40
C ALA A 103 -10.69 5.07 -1.21
N THR A 104 -9.47 4.89 -0.71
CA THR A 104 -8.41 5.82 -1.04
C THR A 104 -8.15 5.60 -2.51
N GLU A 105 -8.35 6.61 -3.33
CA GLU A 105 -7.96 6.60 -4.74
C GLU A 105 -6.50 6.23 -4.84
N GLY A 106 -6.23 4.97 -5.12
CA GLY A 106 -4.88 4.45 -5.03
C GLY A 106 -4.85 2.93 -5.07
N VAL A 107 -5.71 2.34 -5.88
CA VAL A 107 -5.64 0.91 -6.17
C VAL A 107 -4.35 0.67 -6.94
N GLY A 108 -3.37 0.12 -6.26
CA GLY A 108 -2.34 -0.63 -6.95
C GLY A 108 -3.05 -1.75 -7.71
N THR A 109 -3.05 -1.70 -9.02
CA THR A 109 -3.49 -2.80 -9.87
C THR A 109 -2.73 -4.04 -9.46
N GLY A 110 -3.44 -5.13 -9.20
CA GLY A 110 -2.91 -6.38 -8.68
C GLY A 110 -1.80 -6.96 -9.55
N SER A 111 -0.58 -6.56 -9.26
CA SER A 111 0.62 -7.25 -9.68
C SER A 111 0.96 -8.33 -8.66
N LYS A 112 1.81 -9.26 -9.05
CA LYS A 112 2.38 -10.30 -8.17
C LYS A 112 2.79 -9.68 -6.85
N SER A 113 2.73 -10.42 -5.76
CA SER A 113 2.99 -9.90 -4.41
C SER A 113 4.34 -9.16 -4.27
N ASP A 114 5.34 -9.56 -5.06
CA ASP A 114 6.70 -9.03 -5.04
C ASP A 114 7.00 -7.94 -6.11
N GLU A 115 5.98 -7.47 -6.84
CA GLU A 115 6.11 -6.47 -7.91
C GLU A 115 5.25 -5.24 -7.64
N ILE A 116 5.75 -4.06 -7.98
CA ILE A 116 5.00 -2.79 -7.97
C ILE A 116 4.97 -2.20 -9.36
N GLU A 117 3.77 -1.98 -9.88
CA GLU A 117 3.51 -1.16 -11.05
C GLU A 117 3.19 0.27 -10.59
N PHE A 118 4.06 1.22 -10.90
CA PHE A 118 3.82 2.62 -10.56
C PHE A 118 2.83 3.24 -11.54
N LEU A 119 1.80 3.88 -10.99
CA LEU A 119 0.69 4.44 -11.76
C LEU A 119 0.29 5.80 -11.24
N VAL A 120 0.26 6.81 -12.12
CA VAL A 120 -0.26 8.16 -11.83
C VAL A 120 -1.13 8.64 -12.97
N THR A 121 -1.83 9.74 -12.75
CA THR A 121 -2.76 10.32 -13.73
C THR A 121 -2.28 11.70 -14.18
N LYS A 122 -2.41 11.98 -15.48
CA LYS A 122 -2.21 13.31 -16.06
C LYS A 122 -3.56 13.96 -16.39
N LYS A 123 -3.73 15.19 -15.96
CA LYS A 123 -4.84 16.07 -16.39
C LYS A 123 -4.31 17.26 -17.16
N LEU A 124 -5.10 17.75 -18.10
CA LEU A 124 -4.85 18.95 -18.86
C LEU A 124 -6.12 19.80 -18.91
N GLU A 125 -6.01 21.04 -18.47
CA GLU A 125 -7.08 22.04 -18.57
C GLU A 125 -6.89 22.92 -19.80
N GLY A 126 -7.97 23.38 -20.40
CA GLY A 126 -7.98 24.32 -21.54
C GLY A 126 -7.74 23.67 -22.91
N LYS A 127 -7.38 22.39 -22.97
CA LYS A 127 -7.23 21.61 -24.22
C LYS A 127 -7.48 20.13 -23.93
N ALA A 128 -7.95 19.38 -24.94
CA ALA A 128 -8.04 17.92 -24.85
C ALA A 128 -6.64 17.31 -24.66
N LEU A 129 -6.53 16.34 -23.74
CA LEU A 129 -5.30 15.59 -23.54
C LEU A 129 -5.12 14.59 -24.67
N GLU A 130 -3.98 14.62 -25.31
CA GLU A 130 -3.61 13.69 -26.36
C GLU A 130 -2.69 12.61 -25.80
N LYS A 131 -2.72 11.42 -26.41
CA LYS A 131 -1.75 10.35 -26.13
C LYS A 131 -0.33 10.86 -26.41
N ASP A 132 0.62 10.44 -25.58
CA ASP A 132 2.06 10.76 -25.71
C ASP A 132 2.40 12.26 -25.61
N ALA A 133 1.47 13.08 -25.10
CA ALA A 133 1.64 14.52 -25.02
C ALA A 133 2.67 14.96 -23.97
N PHE A 134 2.81 14.23 -22.87
CA PHE A 134 3.70 14.56 -21.75
C PHE A 134 4.53 13.34 -21.33
N SER A 135 5.75 13.60 -20.87
CA SER A 135 6.70 12.56 -20.43
C SER A 135 6.88 12.61 -18.92
N PHE A 136 7.06 11.45 -18.30
CA PHE A 136 7.20 11.26 -16.85
C PHE A 136 8.38 10.36 -16.55
N GLN A 137 9.14 10.71 -15.53
CA GLN A 137 10.29 9.94 -15.08
C GLN A 137 10.02 9.30 -13.73
N LEU A 138 10.31 8.01 -13.60
CA LEU A 138 10.43 7.31 -12.34
C LEU A 138 11.90 7.34 -11.91
N ILE A 139 12.16 7.86 -10.73
CA ILE A 139 13.51 8.10 -10.20
C ILE A 139 13.62 7.35 -8.87
N ASP A 140 14.70 6.60 -8.69
CA ASP A 140 14.96 5.90 -7.45
C ASP A 140 15.54 6.83 -6.36
N GLN A 141 15.69 6.29 -5.15
CA GLN A 141 16.23 7.04 -3.99
C GLN A 141 17.67 7.53 -4.15
N ASN A 142 18.43 7.02 -5.15
CA ASN A 142 19.78 7.46 -5.48
C ASN A 142 19.79 8.56 -6.54
N GLY A 143 18.61 9.01 -6.98
CA GLY A 143 18.46 10.01 -8.04
C GLY A 143 18.61 9.46 -9.46
N GLN A 144 18.66 8.13 -9.64
CA GLN A 144 18.74 7.50 -10.95
C GLN A 144 17.38 7.39 -11.60
N VAL A 145 17.26 7.83 -12.86
CA VAL A 145 16.07 7.63 -13.68
C VAL A 145 15.99 6.16 -14.06
N LYS A 146 14.96 5.47 -13.56
CA LYS A 146 14.70 4.05 -13.86
C LYS A 146 14.00 3.88 -15.19
N GLU A 147 13.04 4.76 -15.48
CA GLU A 147 12.25 4.71 -16.69
C GLU A 147 11.69 6.09 -17.02
N THR A 148 11.45 6.34 -18.31
CA THR A 148 10.69 7.48 -18.82
C THR A 148 9.54 6.97 -19.66
N VAL A 149 8.31 7.33 -19.30
CA VAL A 149 7.08 6.94 -19.99
C VAL A 149 6.25 8.16 -20.37
N LYS A 150 5.26 7.95 -21.21
CA LYS A 150 4.29 8.98 -21.62
C LYS A 150 2.88 8.62 -21.16
N ASN A 151 2.01 9.63 -21.10
CA ASN A 151 0.59 9.44 -20.83
C ASN A 151 -0.12 8.74 -21.99
N ASP A 152 -1.14 7.96 -21.69
CA ASP A 152 -2.12 7.52 -22.68
C ASP A 152 -3.17 8.63 -22.96
N ALA A 153 -4.12 8.36 -23.85
CA ALA A 153 -5.18 9.32 -24.23
C ALA A 153 -6.15 9.64 -23.07
N ASN A 154 -6.21 8.77 -22.05
CA ASN A 154 -7.04 8.95 -20.86
C ASN A 154 -6.28 9.60 -19.70
N GLY A 155 -5.03 9.98 -19.92
CA GLY A 155 -4.15 10.55 -18.89
C GLY A 155 -3.47 9.51 -17.99
N LYS A 156 -3.60 8.23 -18.26
CA LYS A 156 -2.91 7.20 -17.49
C LYS A 156 -1.42 7.21 -17.81
N VAL A 157 -0.61 7.29 -16.77
CA VAL A 157 0.86 7.20 -16.83
C VAL A 157 1.27 5.94 -16.08
N LYS A 158 1.74 4.94 -16.84
CA LYS A 158 2.03 3.61 -16.34
C LYS A 158 3.49 3.27 -16.58
N PHE A 159 4.21 2.93 -15.53
CA PHE A 159 5.59 2.45 -15.58
C PHE A 159 5.63 0.91 -15.60
N THR A 160 6.72 0.37 -16.11
CA THR A 160 6.99 -1.07 -16.04
C THR A 160 7.08 -1.51 -14.58
N ALA A 161 6.49 -2.66 -14.27
CA ALA A 161 6.52 -3.19 -12.91
C ALA A 161 7.96 -3.49 -12.47
N ILE A 162 8.30 -3.08 -11.25
CA ILE A 162 9.59 -3.38 -10.61
C ILE A 162 9.38 -4.53 -9.65
N LYS A 163 10.23 -5.55 -9.80
CA LYS A 163 10.27 -6.70 -8.90
C LYS A 163 11.22 -6.45 -7.74
N PHE A 164 10.77 -6.77 -6.52
CA PHE A 164 11.51 -6.63 -5.28
C PHE A 164 11.88 -8.00 -4.72
N SER A 165 13.16 -8.30 -4.65
CA SER A 165 13.70 -9.58 -4.18
C SER A 165 14.10 -9.59 -2.71
N GLN A 166 14.15 -8.40 -2.07
CA GLN A 166 14.56 -8.24 -0.68
C GLN A 166 13.52 -7.43 0.09
N ALA A 167 13.34 -7.77 1.37
CA ALA A 167 12.54 -6.98 2.29
C ALA A 167 13.25 -5.65 2.62
N GLY A 168 12.47 -4.61 2.86
CA GLY A 168 12.95 -3.27 3.19
C GLY A 168 12.11 -2.18 2.56
N ASP A 169 12.40 -0.94 2.93
CA ASP A 169 11.73 0.24 2.41
C ASP A 169 12.56 0.91 1.33
N SER A 170 11.90 1.46 0.33
CA SER A 170 12.52 2.27 -0.72
C SER A 170 11.61 3.43 -1.12
N VAL A 171 12.21 4.50 -1.60
CA VAL A 171 11.50 5.70 -2.02
C VAL A 171 11.77 5.95 -3.49
N TYR A 172 10.68 6.14 -4.23
CA TYR A 172 10.73 6.57 -5.63
C TYR A 172 10.09 7.94 -5.76
N THR A 173 10.57 8.70 -6.73
CA THR A 173 10.01 10.00 -7.09
C THR A 173 9.51 9.94 -8.53
N ILE A 174 8.30 10.39 -8.76
CA ILE A 174 7.77 10.58 -10.12
C ILE A 174 7.72 12.08 -10.39
N LYS A 175 8.24 12.50 -11.52
CA LYS A 175 8.15 13.89 -11.99
C LYS A 175 7.77 13.96 -13.46
N GLU A 176 7.07 15.03 -13.82
CA GLU A 176 6.83 15.38 -15.19
C GLU A 176 8.06 16.04 -15.81
N VAL A 177 8.35 15.75 -17.05
CA VAL A 177 9.43 16.41 -17.82
C VAL A 177 8.83 17.68 -18.44
N ASN A 178 9.35 18.83 -18.04
CA ASN A 178 8.96 20.10 -18.62
C ASN A 178 9.79 20.34 -19.90
N ASP A 179 9.18 20.16 -21.05
CA ASP A 179 9.78 20.40 -22.38
C ASP A 179 9.46 21.79 -22.95
N ALA A 180 8.96 22.69 -22.10
CA ALA A 180 8.71 24.10 -22.38
C ALA A 180 7.83 24.36 -23.61
N LYS A 181 6.83 23.52 -23.87
CA LYS A 181 5.90 23.72 -25.01
C LYS A 181 5.16 25.04 -24.88
N PRO A 182 5.08 25.82 -25.98
CA PRO A 182 4.37 27.10 -25.97
C PRO A 182 2.91 26.98 -25.59
N GLY A 183 2.44 27.85 -24.71
CA GLY A 183 1.05 27.89 -24.25
C GLY A 183 0.73 26.92 -23.10
N TYR A 184 1.67 26.07 -22.69
CA TYR A 184 1.47 25.15 -21.56
C TYR A 184 2.10 25.69 -20.28
N THR A 185 1.36 25.54 -19.18
CA THR A 185 1.88 25.71 -17.82
C THR A 185 1.96 24.31 -17.20
N TYR A 186 3.17 23.92 -16.83
CA TYR A 186 3.47 22.58 -16.28
C TYR A 186 3.29 22.54 -14.78
N ASP A 187 2.84 21.38 -14.29
CA ASP A 187 2.83 21.06 -12.87
C ASP A 187 4.26 20.70 -12.44
N ASN A 188 4.85 21.56 -11.62
CA ASN A 188 6.26 21.40 -11.19
C ASN A 188 6.40 20.54 -9.94
N LYS A 189 5.32 19.92 -9.46
CA LYS A 189 5.40 19.03 -8.29
C LYS A 189 6.12 17.73 -8.62
N THR A 190 6.57 17.08 -7.58
CA THR A 190 7.02 15.69 -7.60
C THR A 190 6.07 14.85 -6.80
N ILE A 191 5.85 13.62 -7.22
CA ILE A 191 5.07 12.63 -6.47
C ILE A 191 6.03 11.64 -5.83
N THR A 192 5.93 11.50 -4.51
CA THR A 192 6.71 10.53 -3.74
C THR A 192 5.95 9.23 -3.62
N ALA A 193 6.56 8.13 -4.04
CA ALA A 193 6.05 6.78 -3.89
C ALA A 193 6.92 6.01 -2.89
N LYS A 194 6.39 5.73 -1.70
CA LYS A 194 7.07 4.93 -0.67
C LYS A 194 6.68 3.49 -0.85
N VAL A 195 7.67 2.64 -1.14
CA VAL A 195 7.52 1.19 -1.29
C VAL A 195 7.98 0.53 -0.01
N SER A 196 7.18 -0.36 0.52
CA SER A 196 7.54 -1.25 1.63
C SER A 196 7.44 -2.69 1.18
N VAL A 197 8.48 -3.46 1.39
CA VAL A 197 8.57 -4.88 1.05
C VAL A 197 8.79 -5.66 2.34
N ILE A 198 7.90 -6.58 2.63
CA ILE A 198 8.02 -7.49 3.78
C ILE A 198 8.25 -8.92 3.31
N ASP A 199 8.88 -9.71 4.16
CA ASP A 199 9.01 -11.16 3.98
C ASP A 199 7.94 -11.87 4.80
N VAL A 200 7.11 -12.67 4.16
CA VAL A 200 6.06 -13.42 4.82
C VAL A 200 6.17 -14.88 4.40
N GLY A 201 6.72 -15.71 5.28
CA GLY A 201 6.90 -17.14 5.01
C GLY A 201 7.81 -17.44 3.81
N GLY A 202 8.81 -16.59 3.54
CA GLY A 202 9.71 -16.69 2.39
C GLY A 202 9.22 -15.99 1.11
N GLU A 203 7.96 -15.55 1.07
CA GLU A 203 7.42 -14.73 -0.03
C GLU A 203 7.62 -13.23 0.24
N LYS A 204 8.01 -12.47 -0.78
CA LYS A 204 8.10 -11.02 -0.70
C LYS A 204 6.76 -10.40 -1.06
N ILE A 205 6.28 -9.51 -0.20
CA ILE A 205 5.06 -8.75 -0.43
C ILE A 205 5.41 -7.28 -0.48
N ALA A 206 5.22 -6.68 -1.65
CA ALA A 206 5.49 -5.28 -1.88
C ALA A 206 4.20 -4.46 -1.85
N SER A 207 4.26 -3.29 -1.23
CA SER A 207 3.18 -2.32 -1.22
C SER A 207 3.73 -0.92 -1.52
N VAL A 208 2.89 -0.02 -2.07
CA VAL A 208 3.28 1.35 -2.39
C VAL A 208 2.24 2.34 -1.88
N VAL A 209 2.71 3.42 -1.27
CA VAL A 209 1.91 4.55 -0.83
C VAL A 209 2.43 5.81 -1.51
N TYR A 210 1.52 6.62 -2.07
CA TYR A 210 1.83 7.87 -2.74
C TYR A 210 1.36 9.06 -1.90
N ASP A 211 2.09 10.17 -1.96
CA ASP A 211 1.65 11.45 -1.40
C ASP A 211 0.64 12.17 -2.31
N SER A 212 0.67 11.89 -3.61
CA SER A 212 -0.26 12.35 -4.64
C SER A 212 -0.29 11.35 -5.79
N LYS A 213 -1.31 11.42 -6.65
CA LYS A 213 -1.41 10.54 -7.84
C LYS A 213 -1.72 11.28 -9.14
N GLU A 214 -1.71 12.59 -9.11
CA GLU A 214 -2.15 13.38 -10.24
C GLU A 214 -1.18 14.52 -10.56
N PHE A 215 -0.89 14.72 -11.85
CA PHE A 215 -0.25 15.90 -12.42
C PHE A 215 -1.28 16.70 -13.23
N SER A 216 -1.36 18.02 -13.02
CA SER A 216 -2.32 18.87 -13.69
C SER A 216 -1.63 20.04 -14.39
N ASN A 217 -1.68 20.05 -15.74
CA ASN A 217 -1.20 21.16 -16.54
C ASN A 217 -2.38 21.99 -17.04
N SER A 218 -2.10 23.22 -17.45
CA SER A 218 -3.05 24.05 -18.17
C SER A 218 -2.49 24.50 -19.52
N TYR A 219 -3.38 24.69 -20.47
CA TYR A 219 -3.08 25.25 -21.78
C TYR A 219 -3.85 26.53 -22.02
N LYS A 220 -3.16 27.56 -22.47
CA LYS A 220 -3.74 28.81 -22.92
C LYS A 220 -3.13 29.19 -24.27
N ALA A 221 -3.97 29.28 -25.30
CA ALA A 221 -3.53 29.73 -26.61
C ALA A 221 -2.99 31.17 -26.56
N ALA A 222 -1.93 31.46 -27.27
CA ALA A 222 -1.47 32.80 -27.45
C ALA A 222 -2.54 33.63 -28.23
N PRO A 223 -2.74 34.93 -27.92
CA PRO A 223 -3.63 35.76 -28.70
C PRO A 223 -3.14 35.81 -30.15
N THR A 224 -4.04 35.58 -31.12
CA THR A 224 -3.76 35.77 -32.52
C THR A 224 -4.01 37.24 -32.85
N THR A 225 -2.99 38.02 -33.19
CA THR A 225 -3.17 39.33 -33.83
C THR A 225 -3.57 39.09 -35.28
N VAL A 226 -4.78 39.49 -35.63
CA VAL A 226 -5.20 39.61 -37.04
C VAL A 226 -4.74 40.97 -37.49
N GLU A 227 -3.79 41.02 -38.42
CA GLU A 227 -3.44 42.25 -39.17
C GLU A 227 -4.48 42.52 -40.25
#